data_670224d1af155f551a4979ebfaaacda3
#
_entry.id   670224d1af155f551a4979ebfaaacda3
#
_cell.length_a   1.000
_cell.length_b   1.000
_cell.length_c   1.000
_cell.angle_alpha   90.00
_cell.angle_beta   90.00
_cell.angle_gamma   90.00
#
_symmetry.space_group_name_H-M   'P 1'
#
loop_
_entity.id
_entity.type
_entity.pdbx_description
1 polymer ?
#
loop_
_entity_poly.entity_id
_entity_poly.type
_entity_poly.pdbx_seq_one_letter_code
_entity_poly.pdbx_strand_id
1 'polypeptide(L)'
;MGIQESLPDVVEPIIDPGIPVLRAIFDTAELRAYLESVVPPEWRPLQDVKIQVLRHHLGSRCTFSIALGTASGPRELIGKVYAEDRSDIHVAMQRIAAAGFGPVAPFSIPEPVALAPALGLLLQEKIRGPRAKEVFLTGSVRDGAVTAERCALWLARFHATPLHLGPVFDRKALLKAMRKWSLRIEGPAGKARRLLERLEGNLSGLAGTGMCAAHGSYSSSHVILAGSRTVTVDWDRYRVADPGVDVARFVVALRYLALAHLGSIRALDAAAEVFEKTYIATGCPEVRSNLTFHKAATYLQLAKCEMRNGAFHTVKLERSGAMLDEGLRISEDWE
;
A
#
# COMPACT_ATOMS: atom_id res chain seq x y z
N MET A 1 -20.08 11.48 21.60
CA MET A 1 -19.45 12.81 21.81
C MET A 1 -18.01 12.64 21.37
N GLY A 2 -17.71 12.94 20.09
CA GLY A 2 -16.36 12.83 19.54
C GLY A 2 -15.55 14.04 20.01
N ILE A 3 -14.44 13.77 20.68
CA ILE A 3 -13.44 14.77 20.99
C ILE A 3 -12.82 15.18 19.66
N GLN A 4 -13.09 16.38 19.22
CA GLN A 4 -12.44 17.04 18.11
C GLN A 4 -11.05 17.46 18.66
N GLU A 5 -10.02 16.61 18.51
CA GLU A 5 -8.66 17.02 18.78
C GLU A 5 -8.33 18.19 17.84
N SER A 6 -8.24 19.38 18.41
CA SER A 6 -7.73 20.55 17.72
C SER A 6 -6.25 20.30 17.40
N LEU A 7 -5.91 20.38 16.12
CA LEU A 7 -4.52 20.29 15.65
C LEU A 7 -3.66 21.36 16.36
N PRO A 8 -2.46 21.02 16.85
CA PRO A 8 -1.56 22.02 17.42
C PRO A 8 -1.22 23.07 16.36
N ASP A 9 -1.25 24.34 16.75
CA ASP A 9 -1.05 25.49 15.84
C ASP A 9 0.40 25.66 15.37
N VAL A 10 1.36 24.93 15.91
CA VAL A 10 2.79 25.01 15.53
C VAL A 10 3.33 23.60 15.33
N VAL A 11 3.63 23.27 14.08
CA VAL A 11 4.39 22.06 13.73
C VAL A 11 5.87 22.46 13.67
N GLU A 12 6.72 21.86 14.50
CA GLU A 12 8.16 22.06 14.37
C GLU A 12 8.61 21.65 12.95
N PRO A 13 9.33 22.53 12.23
CA PRO A 13 9.76 22.24 10.87
C PRO A 13 10.73 21.06 10.84
N ILE A 14 10.41 20.04 10.06
CA ILE A 14 11.31 18.91 9.84
C ILE A 14 12.41 19.36 8.87
N ILE A 15 13.65 19.22 9.30
CA ILE A 15 14.82 19.44 8.43
C ILE A 15 15.27 18.07 7.89
N ASP A 16 15.19 17.90 6.59
CA ASP A 16 15.65 16.70 5.89
C ASP A 16 16.49 17.10 4.67
N PRO A 17 17.83 16.91 4.73
CA PRO A 17 18.71 17.24 3.61
C PRO A 17 18.36 16.49 2.31
N GLY A 18 17.75 15.30 2.41
CA GLY A 18 17.29 14.54 1.25
C GLY A 18 16.00 15.06 0.63
N ILE A 19 15.27 15.94 1.35
CA ILE A 19 14.02 16.56 0.88
C ILE A 19 14.03 18.05 1.21
N PRO A 20 14.87 18.87 0.56
CA PRO A 20 15.06 20.27 0.89
C PRO A 20 13.78 21.12 0.82
N VAL A 21 12.84 20.74 -0.05
CA VAL A 21 11.56 21.44 -0.25
C VAL A 21 10.64 21.41 0.98
N LEU A 22 10.92 20.58 1.99
CA LEU A 22 10.16 20.56 3.25
C LEU A 22 10.15 21.92 3.92
N ARG A 23 11.22 22.71 3.81
CA ARG A 23 11.27 24.07 4.36
C ARG A 23 10.15 24.96 3.81
N ALA A 24 9.96 24.96 2.49
CA ALA A 24 8.90 25.73 1.84
C ALA A 24 7.49 25.17 2.17
N ILE A 25 7.39 23.85 2.37
CA ILE A 25 6.12 23.21 2.76
C ILE A 25 5.72 23.57 4.19
N PHE A 26 6.67 23.70 5.12
CA PHE A 26 6.39 24.11 6.50
C PHE A 26 6.21 25.60 6.67
N ASP A 27 6.61 26.43 5.70
CA ASP A 27 6.20 27.83 5.63
C ASP A 27 4.79 27.90 5.04
N THR A 28 3.79 28.08 5.91
CA THR A 28 2.39 28.04 5.50
C THR A 28 2.00 29.19 4.56
N ALA A 29 2.69 30.32 4.59
CA ALA A 29 2.47 31.44 3.67
C ALA A 29 3.03 31.11 2.28
N GLU A 30 4.25 30.56 2.22
CA GLU A 30 4.87 30.10 0.99
C GLU A 30 4.08 28.95 0.38
N LEU A 31 3.72 27.93 1.19
CA LEU A 31 2.89 26.82 0.74
C LEU A 31 1.54 27.30 0.18
N ARG A 32 0.86 28.23 0.86
CA ARG A 32 -0.40 28.79 0.38
C ARG A 32 -0.24 29.42 -1.00
N ALA A 33 0.80 30.20 -1.22
CA ALA A 33 1.07 30.82 -2.51
C ALA A 33 1.27 29.78 -3.64
N TYR A 34 1.97 28.67 -3.36
CA TYR A 34 2.09 27.57 -4.32
C TYR A 34 0.77 26.86 -4.56
N LEU A 35 0.01 26.59 -3.51
CA LEU A 35 -1.26 25.90 -3.62
C LEU A 35 -2.29 26.72 -4.40
N GLU A 36 -2.32 28.04 -4.23
CA GLU A 36 -3.19 28.97 -4.99
C GLU A 36 -3.05 28.77 -6.51
N SER A 37 -1.86 28.39 -6.99
CA SER A 37 -1.61 28.23 -8.43
C SER A 37 -2.10 26.90 -9.00
N VAL A 38 -2.23 25.85 -8.16
CA VAL A 38 -2.46 24.46 -8.62
C VAL A 38 -3.80 23.87 -8.20
N VAL A 39 -4.45 24.39 -7.13
CA VAL A 39 -5.76 23.91 -6.72
C VAL A 39 -6.86 24.32 -7.69
N PRO A 40 -8.01 23.60 -7.72
CA PRO A 40 -9.16 23.95 -8.53
C PRO A 40 -9.58 25.42 -8.35
N PRO A 41 -9.93 26.14 -9.43
CA PRO A 41 -10.29 27.57 -9.37
C PRO A 41 -11.42 27.87 -8.38
N GLU A 42 -12.40 26.98 -8.22
CA GLU A 42 -13.52 27.13 -7.31
C GLU A 42 -13.15 27.04 -5.81
N TRP A 43 -11.91 26.66 -5.50
CA TRP A 43 -11.39 26.67 -4.13
C TRP A 43 -10.75 28.01 -3.75
N ARG A 44 -10.44 28.84 -4.73
CA ARG A 44 -9.75 30.12 -4.53
C ARG A 44 -10.68 31.25 -4.15
N PRO A 45 -10.23 32.20 -3.31
CA PRO A 45 -8.92 32.23 -2.68
C PRO A 45 -8.81 31.24 -1.50
N LEU A 46 -7.57 30.77 -1.23
CA LEU A 46 -7.28 30.00 -0.03
C LEU A 46 -7.12 30.97 1.16
N GLN A 47 -7.80 30.64 2.26
CA GLN A 47 -7.76 31.42 3.50
C GLN A 47 -6.67 30.94 4.43
N ASP A 48 -6.87 29.73 5.01
CA ASP A 48 -5.98 29.11 5.98
C ASP A 48 -5.36 27.83 5.41
N VAL A 49 -4.11 27.58 5.77
CA VAL A 49 -3.41 26.33 5.49
C VAL A 49 -2.85 25.79 6.79
N LYS A 50 -3.30 24.60 7.20
CA LYS A 50 -2.76 23.88 8.37
C LYS A 50 -2.17 22.57 7.91
N ILE A 51 -1.00 22.20 8.46
CA ILE A 51 -0.27 20.99 8.09
C ILE A 51 -0.05 20.14 9.33
N GLN A 52 -0.20 18.85 9.17
CA GLN A 52 0.18 17.86 10.19
C GLN A 52 1.00 16.75 9.54
N VAL A 53 2.19 16.49 10.02
CA VAL A 53 3.01 15.37 9.55
C VAL A 53 2.38 14.06 9.99
N LEU A 54 2.04 13.21 9.05
CA LEU A 54 1.51 11.86 9.30
C LEU A 54 2.63 10.82 9.30
N ARG A 55 3.61 11.00 8.42
CA ARG A 55 4.72 10.06 8.30
C ARG A 55 5.92 10.72 7.61
N HIS A 56 7.08 10.52 8.19
CA HIS A 56 8.35 10.94 7.62
C HIS A 56 9.29 9.75 7.48
N HIS A 57 9.88 9.62 6.31
CA HIS A 57 10.96 8.67 6.00
C HIS A 57 12.18 9.47 5.57
N LEU A 58 13.13 9.62 6.48
CA LEU A 58 14.33 10.43 6.28
C LEU A 58 14.99 10.14 4.93
N GLY A 59 15.29 11.20 4.18
CA GLY A 59 15.93 11.14 2.87
C GLY A 59 15.11 10.45 1.77
N SER A 60 13.81 10.22 1.97
CA SER A 60 13.00 9.48 1.02
C SER A 60 11.66 10.13 0.71
N ARG A 61 10.81 10.31 1.71
CA ARG A 61 9.47 10.90 1.52
C ARG A 61 8.88 11.43 2.81
N CYS A 62 7.99 12.42 2.69
CA CYS A 62 7.16 12.89 3.78
C CYS A 62 5.68 12.92 3.35
N THR A 63 4.78 12.57 4.28
CA THR A 63 3.32 12.55 4.06
C THR A 63 2.67 13.42 5.11
N PHE A 64 1.77 14.31 4.67
CA PHE A 64 1.07 15.27 5.52
C PHE A 64 -0.44 15.13 5.40
N SER A 65 -1.16 15.48 6.45
CA SER A 65 -2.53 15.97 6.35
C SER A 65 -2.48 17.48 6.16
N ILE A 66 -3.23 17.98 5.20
CA ILE A 66 -3.34 19.41 4.90
C ILE A 66 -4.80 19.79 5.03
N ALA A 67 -5.10 20.77 5.89
CA ALA A 67 -6.42 21.37 5.98
C ALA A 67 -6.37 22.76 5.31
N LEU A 68 -7.30 23.00 4.38
CA LEU A 68 -7.41 24.23 3.62
C LEU A 68 -8.74 24.91 3.93
N GLY A 69 -8.70 26.21 4.30
CA GLY A 69 -9.84 27.07 4.19
C GLY A 69 -9.98 27.52 2.73
N THR A 70 -11.10 27.20 2.08
CA THR A 70 -11.34 27.55 0.68
C THR A 70 -12.61 28.37 0.49
N ALA A 71 -12.75 29.06 -0.63
CA ALA A 71 -13.97 29.81 -0.95
C ALA A 71 -15.23 28.92 -0.96
N SER A 72 -15.08 27.64 -1.30
CA SER A 72 -16.18 26.64 -1.32
C SER A 72 -16.31 25.85 0.00
N GLY A 73 -15.66 26.30 1.08
CA GLY A 73 -15.66 25.63 2.40
C GLY A 73 -14.37 24.87 2.70
N PRO A 74 -14.26 24.29 3.91
CA PRO A 74 -13.03 23.62 4.34
C PRO A 74 -12.79 22.32 3.55
N ARG A 75 -11.52 22.05 3.22
CA ARG A 75 -11.04 20.85 2.52
C ARG A 75 -9.94 20.19 3.31
N GLU A 76 -9.94 18.87 3.31
CA GLU A 76 -8.85 18.06 3.88
C GLU A 76 -8.20 17.22 2.80
N LEU A 77 -6.88 17.31 2.72
CA LEU A 77 -6.07 16.62 1.72
C LEU A 77 -4.97 15.79 2.39
N ILE A 78 -4.44 14.85 1.64
CA ILE A 78 -3.15 14.23 1.90
C ILE A 78 -2.15 14.80 0.91
N GLY A 79 -1.07 15.38 1.43
CA GLY A 79 0.09 15.78 0.67
C GLY A 79 1.21 14.75 0.79
N LYS A 80 1.85 14.42 -0.33
CA LYS A 80 3.05 13.58 -0.37
C LYS A 80 4.16 14.29 -1.12
N VAL A 81 5.35 14.34 -0.53
CA VAL A 81 6.57 14.82 -1.17
C VAL A 81 7.64 13.74 -1.12
N TYR A 82 8.45 13.67 -2.15
CA TYR A 82 9.48 12.64 -2.31
C TYR A 82 10.84 13.29 -2.56
N ALA A 83 11.93 12.58 -2.21
CA ALA A 83 13.29 12.99 -2.51
C ALA A 83 13.59 12.99 -4.02
N GLU A 84 12.90 12.11 -4.75
CA GLU A 84 12.98 12.01 -6.22
C GLU A 84 11.65 12.44 -6.84
N ASP A 85 11.66 12.84 -8.11
CA ASP A 85 10.42 13.14 -8.82
C ASP A 85 9.54 11.89 -8.91
N ARG A 86 8.31 12.03 -8.43
CA ARG A 86 7.25 11.01 -8.47
C ARG A 86 5.95 11.57 -9.04
N SER A 87 6.07 12.51 -9.98
CA SER A 87 4.93 13.02 -10.76
C SER A 87 4.20 11.91 -11.52
N ASP A 88 4.91 10.81 -11.82
CA ASP A 88 4.37 9.57 -12.38
C ASP A 88 3.19 9.02 -11.59
N ILE A 89 3.21 9.14 -10.24
CA ILE A 89 2.11 8.67 -9.37
C ILE A 89 0.84 9.48 -9.63
N HIS A 90 0.96 10.81 -9.77
CA HIS A 90 -0.20 11.66 -10.04
C HIS A 90 -0.87 11.29 -11.36
N VAL A 91 -0.06 11.14 -12.43
CA VAL A 91 -0.54 10.72 -13.75
C VAL A 91 -1.19 9.32 -13.70
N ALA A 92 -0.57 8.39 -12.98
CA ALA A 92 -1.13 7.04 -12.81
C ALA A 92 -2.49 7.09 -12.10
N MET A 93 -2.60 7.87 -11.01
CA MET A 93 -3.86 8.04 -10.27
C MET A 93 -4.95 8.67 -11.13
N GLN A 94 -4.63 9.69 -11.96
CA GLN A 94 -5.59 10.28 -12.91
C GLN A 94 -6.10 9.23 -13.89
N ARG A 95 -5.23 8.40 -14.46
CA ARG A 95 -5.61 7.33 -15.38
C ARG A 95 -6.47 6.26 -14.71
N ILE A 96 -6.16 5.89 -13.47
CA ILE A 96 -6.96 4.93 -12.68
C ILE A 96 -8.34 5.52 -12.40
N ALA A 97 -8.42 6.77 -11.96
CA ALA A 97 -9.70 7.45 -11.70
C ALA A 97 -10.57 7.49 -12.97
N ALA A 98 -9.98 7.84 -14.13
CA ALA A 98 -10.66 7.88 -15.42
C ALA A 98 -11.13 6.49 -15.89
N ALA A 99 -10.45 5.41 -15.46
CA ALA A 99 -10.85 4.02 -15.76
C ALA A 99 -12.01 3.50 -14.87
N GLY A 100 -12.71 4.37 -14.16
CA GLY A 100 -13.90 4.02 -13.38
C GLY A 100 -13.64 3.83 -11.88
N PHE A 101 -12.49 4.31 -11.38
CA PHE A 101 -12.14 4.33 -9.95
C PHE A 101 -12.15 5.75 -9.35
N GLY A 102 -12.92 6.65 -9.93
CA GLY A 102 -13.09 8.03 -9.46
C GLY A 102 -13.82 8.14 -8.12
N PRO A 103 -13.93 9.37 -7.57
CA PRO A 103 -14.37 9.61 -6.18
C PRO A 103 -15.82 9.18 -5.87
N VAL A 104 -16.67 9.07 -6.88
CA VAL A 104 -18.08 8.64 -6.70
C VAL A 104 -18.29 7.14 -6.92
N ALA A 105 -17.27 6.42 -7.41
CA ALA A 105 -17.38 5.00 -7.67
C ALA A 105 -17.35 4.18 -6.36
N PRO A 106 -18.11 3.06 -6.27
CA PRO A 106 -18.09 2.20 -5.08
C PRO A 106 -16.72 1.55 -4.84
N PHE A 107 -15.98 1.27 -5.90
CA PHE A 107 -14.56 0.90 -5.87
C PHE A 107 -13.76 2.07 -6.42
N SER A 108 -12.96 2.71 -5.59
CA SER A 108 -12.32 3.97 -5.95
C SER A 108 -10.90 4.08 -5.40
N ILE A 109 -10.22 5.13 -5.81
CA ILE A 109 -9.00 5.64 -5.23
C ILE A 109 -9.26 7.05 -4.69
N PRO A 110 -8.36 7.64 -3.86
CA PRO A 110 -8.44 9.06 -3.54
C PRO A 110 -8.37 9.89 -4.83
N GLU A 111 -9.19 10.93 -4.92
CA GLU A 111 -9.09 11.88 -6.01
C GLU A 111 -7.69 12.50 -6.08
N PRO A 112 -6.97 12.41 -7.22
CA PRO A 112 -5.72 13.14 -7.42
C PRO A 112 -6.02 14.61 -7.71
N VAL A 113 -5.98 15.43 -6.66
CA VAL A 113 -6.44 16.83 -6.72
C VAL A 113 -5.48 17.71 -7.53
N ALA A 114 -4.20 17.68 -7.21
CA ALA A 114 -3.21 18.50 -7.90
C ALA A 114 -1.79 17.95 -7.71
N LEU A 115 -0.90 18.39 -8.59
CA LEU A 115 0.54 18.30 -8.43
C LEU A 115 1.11 19.72 -8.39
N ALA A 116 1.91 20.04 -7.38
CA ALA A 116 2.70 21.28 -7.32
C ALA A 116 4.15 20.97 -7.74
N PRO A 117 4.53 21.14 -9.02
CA PRO A 117 5.81 20.65 -9.55
C PRO A 117 7.01 21.28 -8.87
N ALA A 118 6.95 22.59 -8.53
CA ALA A 118 8.03 23.30 -7.86
C ALA A 118 8.39 22.71 -6.48
N LEU A 119 7.43 22.05 -5.82
CA LEU A 119 7.60 21.41 -4.52
C LEU A 119 7.69 19.87 -4.62
N GLY A 120 7.50 19.28 -5.81
CA GLY A 120 7.30 17.83 -5.95
C GLY A 120 6.15 17.32 -5.09
N LEU A 121 5.20 18.19 -4.74
CA LEU A 121 4.10 17.91 -3.81
C LEU A 121 2.88 17.38 -4.57
N LEU A 122 2.54 16.13 -4.31
CA LEU A 122 1.32 15.50 -4.79
C LEU A 122 0.20 15.67 -3.77
N LEU A 123 -0.95 16.18 -4.22
CA LEU A 123 -2.15 16.40 -3.41
C LEU A 123 -3.26 15.44 -3.82
N GLN A 124 -3.85 14.78 -2.84
CA GLN A 124 -4.97 13.88 -3.04
C GLN A 124 -6.03 14.02 -1.96
N GLU A 125 -7.25 13.58 -2.24
CA GLU A 125 -8.34 13.50 -1.28
C GLU A 125 -7.90 12.79 0.01
N LYS A 126 -8.28 13.33 1.18
CA LYS A 126 -8.15 12.63 2.45
C LYS A 126 -9.40 11.80 2.69
N ILE A 127 -9.25 10.50 2.61
CA ILE A 127 -10.35 9.57 2.81
C ILE A 127 -10.60 9.37 4.31
N ARG A 128 -11.85 9.54 4.73
CA ARG A 128 -12.31 9.25 6.09
C ARG A 128 -12.96 7.87 6.15
N GLY A 129 -12.63 7.09 7.16
CA GLY A 129 -13.18 5.76 7.42
C GLY A 129 -12.14 4.82 8.03
N PRO A 130 -12.56 3.69 8.59
CA PRO A 130 -11.64 2.70 9.13
C PRO A 130 -10.84 2.05 8.00
N ARG A 131 -9.58 1.75 8.28
CA ARG A 131 -8.79 0.88 7.41
C ARG A 131 -9.28 -0.56 7.55
N ALA A 132 -9.22 -1.32 6.48
CA ALA A 132 -9.59 -2.74 6.53
C ALA A 132 -8.81 -3.51 7.61
N LYS A 133 -7.53 -3.17 7.85
CA LYS A 133 -6.73 -3.76 8.93
C LYS A 133 -7.36 -3.57 10.33
N GLU A 134 -8.00 -2.44 10.57
CA GLU A 134 -8.64 -2.15 11.86
C GLU A 134 -9.87 -3.04 12.04
N VAL A 135 -10.67 -3.19 10.98
CA VAL A 135 -11.83 -4.10 11.00
C VAL A 135 -11.39 -5.56 11.21
N PHE A 136 -10.30 -6.02 10.60
CA PHE A 136 -9.78 -7.37 10.82
C PHE A 136 -9.28 -7.59 12.25
N LEU A 137 -8.80 -6.55 12.93
CA LEU A 137 -8.27 -6.67 14.29
C LEU A 137 -9.34 -6.51 15.38
N THR A 138 -10.37 -5.68 15.15
CA THR A 138 -11.33 -5.28 16.19
C THR A 138 -12.78 -5.62 15.86
N GLY A 139 -13.09 -5.95 14.61
CA GLY A 139 -14.44 -6.30 14.17
C GLY A 139 -14.79 -7.75 14.47
N SER A 140 -16.06 -8.10 14.26
CA SER A 140 -16.52 -9.49 14.33
C SER A 140 -15.98 -10.33 13.14
N VAL A 141 -16.08 -11.65 13.25
CA VAL A 141 -15.75 -12.58 12.15
C VAL A 141 -16.56 -12.23 10.89
N ARG A 142 -17.83 -11.84 11.05
CA ARG A 142 -18.70 -11.43 9.94
C ARG A 142 -18.19 -10.14 9.28
N ASP A 143 -17.81 -9.13 10.08
CA ASP A 143 -17.25 -7.88 9.55
C ASP A 143 -15.95 -8.13 8.80
N GLY A 144 -15.11 -9.03 9.32
CA GLY A 144 -13.90 -9.48 8.65
C GLY A 144 -14.18 -10.15 7.29
N ALA A 145 -15.17 -11.03 7.23
CA ALA A 145 -15.57 -11.70 5.98
C ALA A 145 -16.08 -10.68 4.93
N VAL A 146 -17.00 -9.79 5.32
CA VAL A 146 -17.51 -8.72 4.43
C VAL A 146 -16.38 -7.80 3.95
N THR A 147 -15.45 -7.46 4.85
CA THR A 147 -14.30 -6.64 4.50
C THR A 147 -13.36 -7.34 3.52
N ALA A 148 -13.11 -8.63 3.72
CA ALA A 148 -12.29 -9.44 2.82
C ALA A 148 -12.91 -9.53 1.42
N GLU A 149 -14.23 -9.76 1.34
CA GLU A 149 -14.99 -9.77 0.09
C GLU A 149 -14.86 -8.42 -0.64
N ARG A 150 -15.10 -7.29 0.04
CA ARG A 150 -14.96 -5.95 -0.54
C ARG A 150 -13.56 -5.68 -1.08
N CYS A 151 -12.53 -6.10 -0.34
CA CYS A 151 -11.14 -5.98 -0.79
C CYS A 151 -10.87 -6.83 -2.04
N ALA A 152 -11.39 -8.07 -2.08
CA ALA A 152 -11.22 -8.96 -3.22
C ALA A 152 -11.91 -8.45 -4.49
N LEU A 153 -13.15 -7.97 -4.37
CA LEU A 153 -13.93 -7.40 -5.47
C LEU A 153 -13.29 -6.12 -6.03
N TRP A 154 -12.75 -5.27 -5.14
CA TRP A 154 -12.00 -4.10 -5.58
C TRP A 154 -10.79 -4.50 -6.43
N LEU A 155 -9.99 -5.46 -5.94
CA LEU A 155 -8.78 -5.90 -6.62
C LEU A 155 -9.09 -6.59 -7.95
N ALA A 156 -10.09 -7.49 -7.97
CA ALA A 156 -10.53 -8.18 -9.18
C ALA A 156 -10.95 -7.19 -10.27
N ARG A 157 -11.76 -6.19 -9.92
CA ARG A 157 -12.15 -5.13 -10.84
C ARG A 157 -10.95 -4.32 -11.36
N PHE A 158 -9.99 -4.02 -10.48
CA PHE A 158 -8.80 -3.26 -10.88
C PHE A 158 -7.94 -4.05 -11.85
N HIS A 159 -7.67 -5.33 -11.58
CA HIS A 159 -6.88 -6.19 -12.47
C HIS A 159 -7.56 -6.46 -13.83
N ALA A 160 -8.90 -6.38 -13.88
CA ALA A 160 -9.65 -6.51 -15.13
C ALA A 160 -9.61 -5.26 -16.03
N THR A 161 -9.04 -4.13 -15.56
CA THR A 161 -8.92 -2.93 -16.39
C THR A 161 -7.81 -3.10 -17.43
N PRO A 162 -7.98 -2.56 -18.64
CA PRO A 162 -6.95 -2.61 -19.69
C PRO A 162 -5.85 -1.56 -19.46
N LEU A 163 -5.52 -1.27 -18.21
CA LEU A 163 -4.47 -0.31 -17.88
C LEU A 163 -3.09 -0.98 -17.87
N HIS A 164 -2.12 -0.28 -18.46
CA HIS A 164 -0.71 -0.64 -18.34
C HIS A 164 0.01 0.56 -17.71
N LEU A 165 0.31 0.45 -16.41
CA LEU A 165 0.82 1.55 -15.60
C LEU A 165 2.12 1.13 -14.91
N GLY A 166 3.16 1.94 -15.07
CA GLY A 166 4.42 1.77 -14.38
C GLY A 166 5.36 0.71 -14.97
N PRO A 167 6.43 0.38 -14.26
CA PRO A 167 7.44 -0.58 -14.72
C PRO A 167 6.89 -2.01 -14.74
N VAL A 168 7.39 -2.81 -15.66
CA VAL A 168 7.06 -4.23 -15.72
C VAL A 168 7.81 -5.00 -14.64
N PHE A 169 7.09 -5.78 -13.84
CA PHE A 169 7.63 -6.65 -12.82
C PHE A 169 7.54 -8.11 -13.27
N ASP A 170 8.38 -8.44 -14.23
CA ASP A 170 8.50 -9.76 -14.83
C ASP A 170 9.26 -10.77 -13.92
N ARG A 171 9.41 -12.00 -14.39
CA ARG A 171 10.15 -13.06 -13.67
C ARG A 171 11.60 -12.66 -13.34
N LYS A 172 12.27 -11.92 -14.23
CA LYS A 172 13.66 -11.46 -14.02
C LYS A 172 13.71 -10.42 -12.90
N ALA A 173 12.79 -9.48 -12.89
CA ALA A 173 12.66 -8.47 -11.84
C ALA A 173 12.30 -9.13 -10.49
N LEU A 174 11.42 -10.13 -10.49
CA LEU A 174 11.04 -10.90 -9.30
C LEU A 174 12.23 -11.67 -8.73
N LEU A 175 12.98 -12.39 -9.56
CA LEU A 175 14.20 -13.12 -9.15
C LEU A 175 15.22 -12.18 -8.49
N LYS A 176 15.51 -11.06 -9.14
CA LYS A 176 16.40 -10.02 -8.59
C LYS A 176 15.91 -9.51 -7.23
N ALA A 177 14.60 -9.32 -7.09
CA ALA A 177 14.00 -8.87 -5.85
C ALA A 177 14.11 -9.93 -4.74
N MET A 178 13.82 -11.21 -5.02
CA MET A 178 13.90 -12.31 -4.06
C MET A 178 15.33 -12.48 -3.51
N ARG A 179 16.34 -12.47 -4.39
CA ARG A 179 17.76 -12.50 -3.98
C ARG A 179 18.10 -11.34 -3.05
N LYS A 180 17.68 -10.12 -3.40
CA LYS A 180 17.88 -8.93 -2.57
C LYS A 180 17.17 -9.01 -1.22
N TRP A 181 16.00 -9.65 -1.16
CA TRP A 181 15.27 -9.83 0.10
C TRP A 181 15.98 -10.83 1.01
N SER A 182 16.38 -11.98 0.48
CA SER A 182 17.09 -13.02 1.24
C SER A 182 18.39 -12.49 1.86
N LEU A 183 19.18 -11.72 1.13
CA LEU A 183 20.42 -11.10 1.63
C LEU A 183 20.24 -10.10 2.78
N ARG A 184 19.01 -9.63 3.01
CA ARG A 184 18.69 -8.67 4.07
C ARG A 184 18.07 -9.31 5.30
N ILE A 185 17.96 -10.62 5.34
CA ILE A 185 17.43 -11.37 6.48
C ILE A 185 18.61 -11.89 7.28
N GLU A 186 18.83 -11.28 8.45
CA GLU A 186 19.78 -11.73 9.45
C GLU A 186 19.10 -12.73 10.39
N GLY A 187 19.82 -13.42 11.24
CA GLY A 187 19.27 -14.40 12.16
C GLY A 187 18.77 -15.69 11.45
N PRO A 188 17.53 -15.76 10.94
CA PRO A 188 17.03 -16.96 10.26
C PRO A 188 17.54 -17.08 8.79
N ALA A 189 18.75 -16.64 8.49
CA ALA A 189 19.34 -16.59 7.14
C ALA A 189 19.34 -17.98 6.44
N GLY A 190 19.54 -19.06 7.19
CA GLY A 190 19.46 -20.42 6.66
C GLY A 190 18.09 -20.77 6.09
N LYS A 191 16.99 -20.36 6.79
CA LYS A 191 15.62 -20.55 6.30
C LYS A 191 15.36 -19.70 5.05
N ALA A 192 15.81 -18.44 5.06
CA ALA A 192 15.66 -17.52 3.93
C ALA A 192 16.37 -18.04 2.66
N ARG A 193 17.56 -18.59 2.81
CA ARG A 193 18.30 -19.21 1.70
C ARG A 193 17.58 -20.44 1.14
N ARG A 194 17.15 -21.36 2.00
CA ARG A 194 16.39 -22.55 1.57
C ARG A 194 15.10 -22.18 0.84
N LEU A 195 14.37 -21.19 1.34
CA LEU A 195 13.15 -20.72 0.66
C LEU A 195 13.49 -20.07 -0.69
N LEU A 196 14.58 -19.29 -0.77
CA LEU A 196 15.05 -18.71 -2.04
C LEU A 196 15.42 -19.80 -3.05
N GLU A 197 16.17 -20.84 -2.65
CA GLU A 197 16.57 -21.96 -3.51
C GLU A 197 15.33 -22.66 -4.11
N ARG A 198 14.32 -22.96 -3.31
CA ARG A 198 13.04 -23.51 -3.79
C ARG A 198 12.33 -22.60 -4.79
N LEU A 199 12.26 -21.30 -4.48
CA LEU A 199 11.67 -20.31 -5.37
C LEU A 199 12.42 -20.19 -6.70
N GLU A 200 13.74 -20.23 -6.68
CA GLU A 200 14.57 -20.20 -7.89
C GLU A 200 14.35 -21.44 -8.75
N GLY A 201 14.29 -22.62 -8.13
CA GLY A 201 14.05 -23.89 -8.81
C GLY A 201 12.70 -23.93 -9.53
N ASN A 202 11.68 -23.31 -8.94
CA ASN A 202 10.31 -23.33 -9.47
C ASN A 202 9.95 -22.12 -10.36
N LEU A 203 10.83 -21.13 -10.49
CA LEU A 203 10.55 -19.89 -11.23
C LEU A 203 10.26 -20.14 -12.73
N SER A 204 10.95 -21.10 -13.34
CA SER A 204 10.75 -21.46 -14.75
C SER A 204 9.42 -22.18 -15.01
N GLY A 205 8.91 -22.89 -14.00
CA GLY A 205 7.65 -23.64 -14.06
C GLY A 205 6.39 -22.79 -13.92
N LEU A 206 6.52 -21.49 -13.64
CA LEU A 206 5.34 -20.63 -13.53
C LEU A 206 4.55 -20.62 -14.83
N ALA A 207 3.24 -20.78 -14.71
CA ALA A 207 2.33 -20.64 -15.84
C ALA A 207 2.40 -19.24 -16.44
N GLY A 208 2.15 -19.14 -17.74
CA GLY A 208 2.00 -17.86 -18.42
C GLY A 208 0.67 -17.21 -18.06
N THR A 209 0.62 -16.46 -16.97
CA THR A 209 -0.54 -15.63 -16.63
C THR A 209 -0.46 -14.29 -17.36
N GLY A 210 -1.62 -13.72 -17.70
CA GLY A 210 -1.69 -12.37 -18.24
C GLY A 210 -1.12 -11.34 -17.26
N MET A 211 -0.35 -10.38 -17.77
CA MET A 211 0.14 -9.24 -16.96
C MET A 211 -0.94 -8.17 -16.89
N CYS A 212 -1.19 -7.62 -15.72
CA CYS A 212 -2.19 -6.56 -15.48
C CYS A 212 -1.59 -5.36 -14.76
N ALA A 213 -2.34 -4.26 -14.69
CA ALA A 213 -2.03 -3.18 -13.77
C ALA A 213 -2.13 -3.72 -12.34
N ALA A 214 -1.07 -3.59 -11.58
CA ALA A 214 -0.98 -4.05 -10.20
C ALA A 214 -0.68 -2.89 -9.26
N HIS A 215 -1.24 -2.94 -8.04
CA HIS A 215 -0.92 -1.99 -6.99
C HIS A 215 0.52 -2.17 -6.48
N GLY A 216 1.04 -3.39 -6.52
CA GLY A 216 2.42 -3.76 -6.14
C GLY A 216 2.70 -3.80 -4.63
N SER A 217 1.72 -3.43 -3.81
CA SER A 217 1.77 -3.49 -2.34
C SER A 217 0.38 -3.66 -1.70
N TYR A 218 -0.58 -4.22 -2.42
CA TYR A 218 -1.96 -4.35 -1.97
C TYR A 218 -2.06 -5.07 -0.61
N SER A 219 -2.71 -4.44 0.35
CA SER A 219 -2.84 -4.99 1.71
C SER A 219 -3.98 -4.31 2.47
N SER A 220 -4.45 -4.91 3.55
CA SER A 220 -5.49 -4.36 4.43
C SER A 220 -5.16 -2.97 5.02
N SER A 221 -3.87 -2.61 5.09
CA SER A 221 -3.44 -1.27 5.53
C SER A 221 -3.67 -0.19 4.46
N HIS A 222 -3.82 -0.58 3.19
CA HIS A 222 -4.00 0.32 2.06
C HIS A 222 -5.45 0.39 1.57
N VAL A 223 -6.38 -0.26 2.24
CA VAL A 223 -7.82 -0.18 1.93
C VAL A 223 -8.55 0.54 3.05
N ILE A 224 -9.33 1.56 2.70
CA ILE A 224 -10.20 2.33 3.60
C ILE A 224 -11.66 2.04 3.24
N LEU A 225 -12.47 1.76 4.25
CA LEU A 225 -13.91 1.51 4.12
C LEU A 225 -14.67 2.82 4.41
N ALA A 226 -14.94 3.60 3.38
CA ALA A 226 -15.59 4.90 3.48
C ALA A 226 -17.09 4.75 3.18
N GLY A 227 -17.88 4.28 4.14
CA GLY A 227 -19.28 3.93 3.94
C GLY A 227 -19.43 2.82 2.89
N SER A 228 -20.18 3.11 1.82
CA SER A 228 -20.35 2.18 0.68
C SER A 228 -19.09 2.09 -0.21
N ARG A 229 -18.21 3.07 -0.19
CA ARG A 229 -16.96 3.06 -0.98
C ARG A 229 -15.91 2.15 -0.37
N THR A 230 -15.19 1.42 -1.21
CA THR A 230 -13.93 0.75 -0.88
C THR A 230 -12.82 1.50 -1.60
N VAL A 231 -11.94 2.16 -0.85
CA VAL A 231 -10.95 3.08 -1.40
C VAL A 231 -9.55 2.54 -1.17
N THR A 232 -8.77 2.35 -2.25
CA THR A 232 -7.38 1.90 -2.16
C THR A 232 -6.42 3.08 -2.27
N VAL A 233 -5.50 3.16 -1.30
CA VAL A 233 -4.52 4.25 -1.14
C VAL A 233 -3.09 3.73 -1.27
N ASP A 234 -2.11 4.65 -1.36
CA ASP A 234 -0.66 4.35 -1.38
C ASP A 234 -0.16 3.69 -2.66
N TRP A 235 -0.27 4.42 -3.75
CA TRP A 235 0.08 4.02 -5.12
C TRP A 235 1.58 4.07 -5.44
N ASP A 236 2.44 4.23 -4.46
CA ASP A 236 3.90 4.40 -4.63
C ASP A 236 4.60 3.24 -5.35
N ARG A 237 3.96 2.06 -5.43
CA ARG A 237 4.53 0.83 -5.98
C ARG A 237 3.75 0.24 -7.15
N TYR A 238 2.86 1.02 -7.75
CA TYR A 238 2.11 0.57 -8.91
C TYR A 238 3.04 0.06 -10.02
N ARG A 239 2.58 -0.93 -10.76
CA ARG A 239 3.39 -1.62 -11.77
C ARG A 239 2.52 -2.45 -12.72
N VAL A 240 3.14 -3.03 -13.74
CA VAL A 240 2.56 -4.14 -14.51
C VAL A 240 3.14 -5.43 -13.96
N ALA A 241 2.29 -6.37 -13.53
CA ALA A 241 2.71 -7.63 -12.92
C ALA A 241 1.70 -8.77 -13.16
N ASP A 242 2.10 -9.99 -12.83
CA ASP A 242 1.19 -11.11 -12.61
C ASP A 242 0.20 -10.74 -11.49
N PRO A 243 -1.13 -10.89 -11.70
CA PRO A 243 -2.14 -10.57 -10.68
C PRO A 243 -1.93 -11.31 -9.36
N GLY A 244 -1.34 -12.50 -9.38
CA GLY A 244 -0.99 -13.27 -8.20
C GLY A 244 -0.07 -12.54 -7.23
N VAL A 245 0.69 -11.55 -7.69
CA VAL A 245 1.57 -10.73 -6.83
C VAL A 245 0.75 -9.95 -5.79
N ASP A 246 -0.33 -9.27 -6.20
CA ASP A 246 -1.16 -8.50 -5.26
C ASP A 246 -2.08 -9.41 -4.43
N VAL A 247 -2.60 -10.50 -5.01
CA VAL A 247 -3.41 -11.49 -4.28
C VAL A 247 -2.60 -12.12 -3.16
N ALA A 248 -1.41 -12.62 -3.47
CA ALA A 248 -0.49 -13.19 -2.48
C ALA A 248 -0.10 -12.16 -1.43
N ARG A 249 0.16 -10.91 -1.86
CA ARG A 249 0.52 -9.82 -0.95
C ARG A 249 -0.57 -9.55 0.07
N PHE A 250 -1.83 -9.54 -0.32
CA PHE A 250 -2.95 -9.33 0.60
C PHE A 250 -3.08 -10.47 1.60
N VAL A 251 -3.11 -11.72 1.12
CA VAL A 251 -3.25 -12.92 1.97
C VAL A 251 -2.12 -13.02 2.99
N VAL A 252 -0.87 -12.90 2.54
CA VAL A 252 0.29 -13.03 3.43
C VAL A 252 0.40 -11.82 4.38
N ALA A 253 0.00 -10.61 3.95
CA ALA A 253 -0.06 -9.45 4.84
C ALA A 253 -1.14 -9.58 5.93
N LEU A 254 -2.26 -10.27 5.66
CA LEU A 254 -3.24 -10.61 6.69
C LEU A 254 -2.67 -11.58 7.73
N ARG A 255 -1.97 -12.61 7.29
CA ARG A 255 -1.29 -13.56 8.19
C ARG A 255 -0.20 -12.89 9.02
N TYR A 256 0.56 -11.99 8.40
CA TYR A 256 1.51 -11.17 9.13
C TYR A 256 0.83 -10.27 10.18
N LEU A 257 -0.29 -9.63 9.82
CA LEU A 257 -1.10 -8.82 10.73
C LEU A 257 -1.60 -9.65 11.92
N ALA A 258 -2.09 -10.86 11.66
CA ALA A 258 -2.54 -11.81 12.67
C ALA A 258 -1.40 -12.20 13.63
N LEU A 259 -0.23 -12.55 13.10
CA LEU A 259 0.95 -12.87 13.90
C LEU A 259 1.40 -11.69 14.75
N ALA A 260 1.38 -10.48 14.20
CA ALA A 260 1.87 -9.28 14.87
C ALA A 260 0.97 -8.77 15.99
N HIS A 261 -0.35 -8.97 15.89
CA HIS A 261 -1.33 -8.37 16.78
C HIS A 261 -2.22 -9.37 17.53
N LEU A 262 -2.41 -10.58 16.98
CA LEU A 262 -3.28 -11.61 17.55
C LEU A 262 -2.50 -12.84 18.05
N GLY A 263 -1.17 -12.81 17.95
CA GLY A 263 -0.29 -13.86 18.46
C GLY A 263 -0.26 -15.16 17.64
N SER A 264 -1.08 -15.29 16.59
CA SER A 264 -1.11 -16.48 15.73
C SER A 264 -1.18 -16.09 14.26
N ILE A 265 -0.29 -16.65 13.45
CA ILE A 265 -0.27 -16.45 11.99
C ILE A 265 -1.58 -16.90 11.32
N ARG A 266 -2.37 -17.76 12.00
CA ARG A 266 -3.63 -18.36 11.51
C ARG A 266 -4.88 -17.61 11.94
N ALA A 267 -4.79 -16.64 12.85
CA ALA A 267 -5.97 -16.02 13.46
C ALA A 267 -6.90 -15.31 12.45
N LEU A 268 -6.41 -14.96 11.26
CA LEU A 268 -7.19 -14.34 10.18
C LEU A 268 -7.31 -15.24 8.93
N ASP A 269 -7.07 -16.55 9.04
CA ASP A 269 -7.15 -17.46 7.89
C ASP A 269 -8.55 -17.47 7.27
N ALA A 270 -9.63 -17.42 8.05
CA ALA A 270 -11.00 -17.35 7.53
C ALA A 270 -11.21 -16.12 6.61
N ALA A 271 -10.72 -14.95 7.01
CA ALA A 271 -10.80 -13.75 6.18
C ALA A 271 -9.90 -13.85 4.93
N ALA A 272 -8.71 -14.43 5.08
CA ALA A 272 -7.79 -14.67 3.95
C ALA A 272 -8.41 -15.63 2.92
N GLU A 273 -9.11 -16.68 3.37
CA GLU A 273 -9.82 -17.60 2.50
C GLU A 273 -11.00 -16.94 1.77
N VAL A 274 -11.80 -16.13 2.45
CA VAL A 274 -12.89 -15.36 1.82
C VAL A 274 -12.31 -14.47 0.72
N PHE A 275 -11.26 -13.73 1.01
CA PHE A 275 -10.60 -12.87 0.02
C PHE A 275 -10.16 -13.67 -1.21
N GLU A 276 -9.42 -14.75 -1.00
CA GLU A 276 -8.87 -15.57 -2.08
C GLU A 276 -9.97 -16.23 -2.93
N LYS A 277 -10.96 -16.86 -2.28
CA LYS A 277 -12.10 -17.48 -2.96
C LYS A 277 -12.90 -16.49 -3.78
N THR A 278 -13.19 -15.31 -3.21
CA THR A 278 -13.92 -14.24 -3.90
C THR A 278 -13.13 -13.73 -5.10
N TYR A 279 -11.83 -13.44 -4.92
CA TYR A 279 -10.99 -12.98 -6.03
C TYR A 279 -10.95 -13.98 -7.18
N ILE A 280 -10.74 -15.26 -6.88
CA ILE A 280 -10.67 -16.32 -7.89
C ILE A 280 -12.01 -16.52 -8.63
N ALA A 281 -13.12 -16.36 -7.91
CA ALA A 281 -14.46 -16.52 -8.49
C ALA A 281 -14.86 -15.36 -9.42
N THR A 282 -14.35 -14.15 -9.16
CA THR A 282 -14.79 -12.92 -9.84
C THR A 282 -13.72 -12.25 -10.70
N GLY A 283 -12.46 -12.64 -10.52
CA GLY A 283 -11.30 -12.04 -11.22
C GLY A 283 -10.71 -12.98 -12.26
N CYS A 284 -9.44 -13.31 -12.07
CA CYS A 284 -8.65 -14.13 -12.97
C CYS A 284 -8.43 -15.51 -12.33
N PRO A 285 -9.18 -16.56 -12.69
CA PRO A 285 -9.04 -17.90 -12.11
C PRO A 285 -7.66 -18.52 -12.38
N GLU A 286 -6.98 -18.14 -13.44
CA GLU A 286 -5.63 -18.59 -13.82
C GLU A 286 -4.58 -18.22 -12.77
N VAL A 287 -4.87 -17.26 -11.89
CA VAL A 287 -3.98 -16.87 -10.78
C VAL A 287 -3.65 -18.04 -9.87
N ARG A 288 -4.53 -19.05 -9.77
CA ARG A 288 -4.33 -20.25 -8.94
C ARG A 288 -3.02 -20.96 -9.24
N SER A 289 -2.65 -21.03 -10.51
CA SER A 289 -1.47 -21.77 -10.97
C SER A 289 -0.16 -21.25 -10.35
N ASN A 290 -0.07 -19.93 -10.14
CA ASN A 290 1.13 -19.29 -9.62
C ASN A 290 0.98 -18.80 -8.16
N LEU A 291 -0.22 -18.92 -7.57
CA LEU A 291 -0.52 -18.26 -6.30
C LEU A 291 0.32 -18.76 -5.14
N THR A 292 0.56 -20.07 -5.04
CA THR A 292 1.40 -20.65 -3.99
C THR A 292 2.83 -20.12 -4.09
N PHE A 293 3.36 -20.03 -5.31
CA PHE A 293 4.68 -19.44 -5.54
C PHE A 293 4.74 -17.97 -5.09
N HIS A 294 3.77 -17.15 -5.50
CA HIS A 294 3.71 -15.74 -5.11
C HIS A 294 3.53 -15.54 -3.60
N LYS A 295 2.76 -16.45 -2.93
CA LYS A 295 2.66 -16.46 -1.46
C LYS A 295 4.02 -16.74 -0.81
N ALA A 296 4.74 -17.78 -1.27
CA ALA A 296 6.06 -18.13 -0.76
C ALA A 296 7.07 -16.98 -0.96
N ALA A 297 7.09 -16.36 -2.14
CA ALA A 297 7.92 -15.18 -2.41
C ALA A 297 7.54 -13.99 -1.52
N THR A 298 6.24 -13.83 -1.20
CA THR A 298 5.76 -12.76 -0.32
C THR A 298 6.13 -13.02 1.15
N TYR A 299 6.14 -14.27 1.60
CA TYR A 299 6.66 -14.62 2.93
C TYR A 299 8.13 -14.22 3.07
N LEU A 300 8.96 -14.53 2.07
CA LEU A 300 10.36 -14.07 2.03
C LEU A 300 10.46 -12.53 2.07
N GLN A 301 9.59 -11.84 1.31
CA GLN A 301 9.56 -10.38 1.29
C GLN A 301 9.20 -9.77 2.65
N LEU A 302 8.20 -10.32 3.35
CA LEU A 302 7.73 -9.79 4.62
C LEU A 302 8.66 -10.15 5.77
N ALA A 303 9.26 -11.32 5.78
CA ALA A 303 10.30 -11.70 6.73
C ALA A 303 11.45 -10.67 6.75
N LYS A 304 11.87 -10.18 5.57
CA LYS A 304 12.88 -9.10 5.48
C LYS A 304 12.39 -7.77 6.10
N CYS A 305 11.09 -7.46 6.04
CA CYS A 305 10.58 -6.19 6.56
C CYS A 305 10.72 -6.10 8.09
N GLU A 306 10.70 -7.20 8.80
CA GLU A 306 10.94 -7.27 10.25
C GLU A 306 12.36 -6.83 10.62
N MET A 307 13.33 -6.99 9.73
CA MET A 307 14.73 -6.65 9.98
C MET A 307 15.02 -5.13 9.92
N ARG A 308 14.03 -4.31 9.63
CA ARG A 308 14.21 -2.88 9.35
C ARG A 308 13.96 -1.98 10.55
N ASN A 309 14.49 -2.12 11.70
CA ASN A 309 14.53 -1.10 12.79
C ASN A 309 14.85 -1.70 14.14
N GLY A 310 15.87 -1.19 14.77
CA GLY A 310 16.62 -1.67 15.95
C GLY A 310 15.94 -1.95 17.30
N ALA A 311 14.67 -1.64 17.52
CA ALA A 311 14.01 -1.97 18.80
C ALA A 311 13.29 -3.33 18.71
N PHE A 312 13.36 -4.14 19.80
CA PHE A 312 12.73 -5.47 19.90
C PHE A 312 13.26 -6.54 18.93
N HIS A 313 14.57 -6.68 18.87
CA HIS A 313 15.27 -7.59 17.95
C HIS A 313 14.76 -9.04 18.05
N THR A 314 14.58 -9.60 19.23
CA THR A 314 14.13 -10.99 19.45
C THR A 314 12.74 -11.26 18.84
N VAL A 315 11.74 -10.45 19.17
CA VAL A 315 10.36 -10.61 18.67
C VAL A 315 10.32 -10.51 17.12
N LYS A 316 11.14 -9.64 16.54
CA LYS A 316 11.24 -9.48 15.10
C LYS A 316 11.90 -10.69 14.44
N LEU A 317 12.92 -11.26 15.06
CA LEU A 317 13.55 -12.50 14.60
C LEU A 317 12.56 -13.68 14.63
N GLU A 318 11.79 -13.81 15.70
CA GLU A 318 10.75 -14.84 15.83
C GLU A 318 9.68 -14.70 14.74
N ARG A 319 9.17 -13.49 14.52
CA ARG A 319 8.19 -13.22 13.44
C ARG A 319 8.77 -13.47 12.06
N SER A 320 10.00 -13.03 11.81
CA SER A 320 10.70 -13.32 10.57
C SER A 320 10.86 -14.83 10.37
N GLY A 321 11.24 -15.55 11.42
CA GLY A 321 11.34 -17.01 11.42
C GLY A 321 10.01 -17.68 11.09
N ALA A 322 8.93 -17.30 11.77
CA ALA A 322 7.59 -17.85 11.55
C ALA A 322 7.08 -17.60 10.10
N MET A 323 7.36 -16.43 9.54
CA MET A 323 7.02 -16.12 8.14
C MET A 323 7.79 -17.04 7.18
N LEU A 324 9.08 -17.28 7.42
CA LEU A 324 9.88 -18.18 6.60
C LEU A 324 9.45 -19.64 6.73
N ASP A 325 9.10 -20.08 7.94
CA ASP A 325 8.59 -21.45 8.17
C ASP A 325 7.30 -21.70 7.37
N GLU A 326 6.40 -20.71 7.36
CA GLU A 326 5.19 -20.81 6.56
C GLU A 326 5.48 -20.80 5.04
N GLY A 327 6.41 -19.98 4.59
CA GLY A 327 6.87 -19.98 3.20
C GLY A 327 7.48 -21.31 2.78
N LEU A 328 8.29 -21.94 3.64
CA LEU A 328 8.86 -23.28 3.43
C LEU A 328 7.77 -24.33 3.41
N ARG A 329 6.86 -24.30 4.37
CA ARG A 329 5.74 -25.26 4.48
C ARG A 329 4.88 -25.31 3.22
N ILE A 330 4.47 -24.15 2.69
CA ILE A 330 3.62 -24.11 1.49
C ILE A 330 4.36 -24.43 0.19
N SER A 331 5.69 -24.55 0.24
CA SER A 331 6.54 -24.94 -0.88
C SER A 331 7.08 -26.36 -0.77
N GLU A 332 6.59 -27.16 0.19
CA GLU A 332 7.03 -28.56 0.35
C GLU A 332 6.61 -29.45 -0.82
N ASP A 333 5.43 -29.23 -1.38
CA ASP A 333 4.88 -30.04 -2.47
C ASP A 333 5.49 -29.70 -3.85
N TRP A 334 6.55 -28.87 -3.90
CA TRP A 334 7.22 -28.54 -5.17
C TRP A 334 8.39 -29.47 -5.50
N GLU A 335 8.70 -30.37 -4.61
CA GLU A 335 9.67 -31.47 -4.82
C GLU A 335 8.94 -32.70 -5.39
#